data_30bb3c3adf8ee95210109a186d196a05
#
_entry.id   30bb3c3adf8ee95210109a186d196a05
#
_cell.length_a   1.000
_cell.length_b   1.000
_cell.length_c   1.000
_cell.angle_alpha   90.00
_cell.angle_beta   90.00
_cell.angle_gamma   90.00
#
_symmetry.space_group_name_H-M   'P 1'
#
loop_
_entity.id
_entity.type
_entity.pdbx_description
1 polymer ?
#
loop_
_entity_poly.entity_id
_entity_poly.type
_entity_poly.pdbx_seq_one_letter_code
_entity_poly.pdbx_strand_id
1 'polypeptide(L)'
;AVNGYIEEMIHGQKVIKVFCHEEQTKADFDKHNDELFQNAAWANSFANILMPIMNNLGYVQYVLLAMLGGALAFHGVGGLTLGAIAAFLQLSRSFTMPISQISQQASAIVMALAGAGRIFELLDEEPETDEGYVTLVNAEEQDGVLTETDHRTGVWAWKHPHGDGTVTYTRMAGDVQFFDVDFGYVPEKIVLHDVSLYAKPGEKVAFVGATGAGKTTITNLINRFYDLADGKIRYDGININKIKKADLRRSLGIVLQDVNLFTGTVMDNIRYGRLDATDEECIAAAKRANAHHFIMLLPDGYQTVLSGDGSGLSQGQRQLLSIARAAVADPPVMILDEATSSIDTRTERIVQAGMDALMHGRTVFVIAHRLSTIQNSDVIMVLDHGRIIERGSHEKLMAEKGRYYLLYTGMQQNA
;
A
#
# COMPACT_ATOMS: atom_id res chain seq x y z
N ALA A 1 -18.33 -11.65 -1.62
CA ALA A 1 -18.06 -13.03 -2.08
C ALA A 1 -18.22 -13.13 -3.60
N VAL A 2 -19.44 -13.02 -4.20
CA VAL A 2 -19.67 -13.24 -5.65
C VAL A 2 -18.84 -12.32 -6.51
N ASN A 3 -18.82 -11.00 -6.27
CA ASN A 3 -18.04 -10.05 -7.08
C ASN A 3 -16.54 -10.34 -7.02
N GLY A 4 -15.99 -10.67 -5.83
CA GLY A 4 -14.57 -11.03 -5.71
C GLY A 4 -14.25 -12.33 -6.46
N TYR A 5 -15.15 -13.32 -6.42
CA TYR A 5 -14.99 -14.54 -7.21
C TYR A 5 -14.98 -14.26 -8.72
N ILE A 6 -15.92 -13.40 -9.21
CA ILE A 6 -15.97 -13.01 -10.62
C ILE A 6 -14.66 -12.34 -11.03
N GLU A 7 -14.17 -11.39 -10.23
CA GLU A 7 -12.92 -10.66 -10.51
C GLU A 7 -11.73 -11.61 -10.58
N GLU A 8 -11.60 -12.53 -9.60
CA GLU A 8 -10.55 -13.55 -9.58
C GLU A 8 -10.60 -14.46 -10.82
N MET A 9 -11.79 -14.96 -11.18
CA MET A 9 -11.95 -15.86 -12.33
C MET A 9 -11.72 -15.14 -13.67
N ILE A 10 -12.08 -13.86 -13.80
CA ILE A 10 -11.79 -13.06 -14.99
C ILE A 10 -10.29 -12.82 -15.12
N HIS A 11 -9.59 -12.46 -14.04
CA HIS A 11 -8.12 -12.32 -14.06
C HIS A 11 -7.43 -13.65 -14.36
N GLY A 12 -7.93 -14.75 -13.79
CA GLY A 12 -7.44 -16.11 -14.01
C GLY A 12 -7.91 -16.79 -15.28
N GLN A 13 -8.66 -16.12 -16.19
CA GLN A 13 -9.33 -16.76 -17.33
C GLN A 13 -8.39 -17.57 -18.23
N LYS A 14 -7.16 -17.09 -18.46
CA LYS A 14 -6.15 -17.82 -19.26
C LYS A 14 -5.76 -19.14 -18.61
N VAL A 15 -5.62 -19.16 -17.28
CA VAL A 15 -5.29 -20.36 -16.52
C VAL A 15 -6.45 -21.36 -16.58
N ILE A 16 -7.68 -20.90 -16.36
CA ILE A 16 -8.89 -21.72 -16.46
C ILE A 16 -8.97 -22.40 -17.82
N LYS A 17 -8.70 -21.63 -18.90
CA LYS A 17 -8.72 -22.13 -20.28
C LYS A 17 -7.63 -23.17 -20.57
N VAL A 18 -6.39 -22.92 -20.13
CA VAL A 18 -5.26 -23.82 -20.36
C VAL A 18 -5.45 -25.15 -19.65
N PHE A 19 -6.02 -25.12 -18.44
CA PHE A 19 -6.28 -26.34 -17.66
C PHE A 19 -7.67 -26.96 -17.86
N CYS A 20 -8.50 -26.36 -18.75
CA CYS A 20 -9.86 -26.85 -19.09
C CYS A 20 -10.79 -26.99 -17.85
N HIS A 21 -10.71 -26.02 -16.93
CA HIS A 21 -11.47 -26.03 -15.68
C HIS A 21 -12.75 -25.18 -15.73
N GLU A 22 -13.29 -24.88 -16.94
CA GLU A 22 -14.46 -24.02 -17.12
C GLU A 22 -15.71 -24.56 -16.44
N GLU A 23 -15.94 -25.87 -16.53
CA GLU A 23 -17.14 -26.49 -15.93
C GLU A 23 -17.07 -26.45 -14.40
N GLN A 24 -15.88 -26.69 -13.83
CA GLN A 24 -15.69 -26.57 -12.38
C GLN A 24 -15.91 -25.14 -11.91
N THR A 25 -15.32 -24.16 -12.63
CA THR A 25 -15.46 -22.72 -12.32
C THR A 25 -16.92 -22.26 -12.38
N LYS A 26 -17.71 -22.77 -13.35
CA LYS A 26 -19.15 -22.50 -13.43
C LYS A 26 -19.91 -23.10 -12.24
N ALA A 27 -19.60 -24.35 -11.88
CA ALA A 27 -20.25 -25.01 -10.75
C ALA A 27 -19.98 -24.28 -9.43
N ASP A 28 -18.75 -23.80 -9.22
CA ASP A 28 -18.39 -23.01 -8.04
C ASP A 28 -19.07 -21.64 -8.05
N PHE A 29 -19.19 -20.99 -9.23
CA PHE A 29 -19.97 -19.77 -9.38
C PHE A 29 -21.44 -19.98 -9.04
N ASP A 30 -22.06 -21.04 -9.55
CA ASP A 30 -23.46 -21.35 -9.30
C ASP A 30 -23.71 -21.54 -7.79
N LYS A 31 -22.80 -22.21 -7.07
CA LYS A 31 -22.88 -22.34 -5.62
C LYS A 31 -22.89 -20.97 -4.91
N HIS A 32 -21.94 -20.08 -5.26
CA HIS A 32 -21.90 -18.74 -4.68
C HIS A 32 -23.12 -17.89 -5.06
N ASN A 33 -23.63 -18.06 -6.27
CA ASN A 33 -24.84 -17.39 -6.74
C ASN A 33 -26.08 -17.90 -6.01
N ASP A 34 -26.18 -19.20 -5.75
CA ASP A 34 -27.28 -19.80 -4.96
C ASP A 34 -27.24 -19.31 -3.51
N GLU A 35 -26.08 -19.21 -2.90
CA GLU A 35 -25.93 -18.61 -1.56
C GLU A 35 -26.42 -17.14 -1.55
N LEU A 36 -26.02 -16.36 -2.56
CA LEU A 36 -26.51 -14.99 -2.71
C LEU A 36 -28.01 -14.94 -2.91
N PHE A 37 -28.54 -15.79 -3.79
CA PHE A 37 -29.99 -15.90 -4.06
C PHE A 37 -30.78 -16.22 -2.77
N GLN A 38 -30.36 -17.22 -2.00
CA GLN A 38 -31.03 -17.59 -0.76
C GLN A 38 -31.03 -16.42 0.24
N ASN A 39 -29.89 -15.79 0.47
CA ASN A 39 -29.77 -14.65 1.38
C ASN A 39 -30.61 -13.44 0.90
N ALA A 40 -30.57 -13.14 -0.39
CA ALA A 40 -31.36 -12.06 -0.99
C ALA A 40 -32.87 -12.37 -0.95
N ALA A 41 -33.26 -13.62 -1.25
CA ALA A 41 -34.66 -14.06 -1.19
C ALA A 41 -35.22 -13.97 0.24
N TRP A 42 -34.45 -14.39 1.25
CA TRP A 42 -34.84 -14.24 2.65
C TRP A 42 -34.99 -12.77 3.04
N ALA A 43 -34.01 -11.93 2.76
CA ALA A 43 -34.05 -10.51 3.06
C ALA A 43 -35.24 -9.81 2.38
N ASN A 44 -35.44 -10.07 1.09
CA ASN A 44 -36.56 -9.51 0.33
C ASN A 44 -37.92 -10.04 0.80
N SER A 45 -38.00 -11.30 1.19
CA SER A 45 -39.25 -11.89 1.72
C SER A 45 -39.68 -11.17 3.00
N PHE A 46 -38.74 -10.93 3.94
CA PHE A 46 -39.04 -10.19 5.15
C PHE A 46 -39.38 -8.73 4.86
N ALA A 47 -38.64 -8.06 3.98
CA ALA A 47 -38.86 -6.67 3.64
C ALA A 47 -40.21 -6.45 2.94
N ASN A 48 -40.61 -7.37 2.05
CA ASN A 48 -41.78 -7.19 1.21
C ASN A 48 -43.08 -7.79 1.79
N ILE A 49 -43.02 -8.68 2.80
CA ILE A 49 -44.21 -9.30 3.39
C ILE A 49 -44.97 -8.34 4.30
N LEU A 50 -44.28 -7.37 4.90
CA LEU A 50 -44.86 -6.46 5.89
C LEU A 50 -45.95 -5.57 5.26
N MET A 51 -45.75 -5.02 4.08
CA MET A 51 -46.69 -4.13 3.38
C MET A 51 -48.01 -4.86 3.04
N PRO A 52 -48.04 -6.04 2.40
CA PRO A 52 -49.25 -6.78 2.18
C PRO A 52 -50.02 -7.13 3.47
N ILE A 53 -49.33 -7.52 4.54
CA ILE A 53 -49.93 -7.82 5.84
C ILE A 53 -50.61 -6.56 6.39
N MET A 54 -49.90 -5.45 6.43
CA MET A 54 -50.44 -4.17 6.96
C MET A 54 -51.66 -3.67 6.15
N ASN A 55 -51.62 -3.79 4.82
CA ASN A 55 -52.73 -3.45 3.96
C ASN A 55 -53.95 -4.36 4.21
N ASN A 56 -53.77 -5.67 4.27
CA ASN A 56 -54.85 -6.61 4.53
C ASN A 56 -55.44 -6.40 5.94
N LEU A 57 -54.61 -6.14 6.95
CA LEU A 57 -55.06 -5.82 8.29
C LEU A 57 -55.89 -4.52 8.30
N GLY A 58 -55.47 -3.54 7.54
CA GLY A 58 -56.26 -2.28 7.32
C GLY A 58 -57.61 -2.54 6.67
N TYR A 59 -57.72 -3.42 5.69
CA TYR A 59 -59.01 -3.80 5.10
C TYR A 59 -59.91 -4.54 6.08
N VAL A 60 -59.36 -5.49 6.84
CA VAL A 60 -60.13 -6.17 7.89
C VAL A 60 -60.62 -5.17 8.94
N GLN A 61 -59.75 -4.28 9.41
CA GLN A 61 -60.11 -3.21 10.34
C GLN A 61 -61.23 -2.32 9.77
N TYR A 62 -61.12 -1.91 8.51
CA TYR A 62 -62.15 -1.08 7.85
C TYR A 62 -63.50 -1.79 7.80
N VAL A 63 -63.56 -3.07 7.43
CA VAL A 63 -64.78 -3.86 7.40
C VAL A 63 -65.42 -4.00 8.79
N LEU A 64 -64.61 -4.33 9.79
CA LEU A 64 -65.08 -4.45 11.18
C LEU A 64 -65.62 -3.13 11.70
N LEU A 65 -64.96 -2.00 11.46
CA LEU A 65 -65.41 -0.69 11.88
C LEU A 65 -66.71 -0.26 11.14
N ALA A 66 -66.84 -0.58 9.86
CA ALA A 66 -68.06 -0.29 9.09
C ALA A 66 -69.25 -1.09 9.59
N MET A 67 -69.06 -2.41 9.87
CA MET A 67 -70.09 -3.29 10.40
C MET A 67 -70.52 -2.90 11.80
N LEU A 68 -69.56 -2.72 12.72
CA LEU A 68 -69.85 -2.32 14.10
C LEU A 68 -70.49 -0.92 14.17
N GLY A 69 -69.92 0.05 13.44
CA GLY A 69 -70.45 1.42 13.37
C GLY A 69 -71.85 1.47 12.79
N GLY A 70 -72.10 0.69 11.72
CA GLY A 70 -73.41 0.56 11.10
C GLY A 70 -74.45 -0.07 12.07
N ALA A 71 -74.08 -1.17 12.76
CA ALA A 71 -74.95 -1.80 13.75
C ALA A 71 -75.27 -0.88 14.94
N LEU A 72 -74.26 -0.19 15.49
CA LEU A 72 -74.47 0.79 16.58
C LEU A 72 -75.37 1.94 16.18
N ALA A 73 -75.19 2.46 14.96
CA ALA A 73 -76.06 3.53 14.44
C ALA A 73 -77.50 3.05 14.21
N PHE A 74 -77.69 1.84 13.71
CA PHE A 74 -79.00 1.21 13.52
C PHE A 74 -79.77 1.05 14.85
N HIS A 75 -79.04 0.66 15.91
CA HIS A 75 -79.64 0.53 17.25
C HIS A 75 -79.71 1.82 18.04
N GLY A 76 -79.32 2.95 17.45
CA GLY A 76 -79.39 4.26 18.08
C GLY A 76 -78.47 4.49 19.27
N VAL A 77 -77.42 3.66 19.39
CA VAL A 77 -76.44 3.69 20.49
C VAL A 77 -75.50 4.88 20.28
N GLY A 78 -75.38 5.78 21.30
CA GLY A 78 -74.45 6.90 21.35
C GLY A 78 -74.63 8.03 20.35
N GLY A 79 -75.82 8.14 19.69
CA GLY A 79 -76.13 9.21 18.73
C GLY A 79 -75.24 9.21 17.49
N LEU A 80 -74.68 8.03 17.11
CA LEU A 80 -73.82 7.89 15.97
C LEU A 80 -74.54 8.18 14.67
N THR A 81 -74.03 9.18 13.92
CA THR A 81 -74.49 9.48 12.57
C THR A 81 -73.70 8.79 11.49
N LEU A 82 -74.29 8.62 10.31
CA LEU A 82 -73.65 8.05 9.16
C LEU A 82 -72.39 8.85 8.77
N GLY A 83 -72.41 10.15 8.95
CA GLY A 83 -71.27 11.05 8.72
C GLY A 83 -70.14 10.85 9.72
N ALA A 84 -70.50 10.58 11.00
CA ALA A 84 -69.46 10.26 12.01
C ALA A 84 -68.75 8.96 11.71
N ILE A 85 -69.49 7.92 11.26
CA ILE A 85 -68.90 6.63 10.84
C ILE A 85 -68.01 6.81 9.65
N ALA A 86 -68.42 7.54 8.62
CA ALA A 86 -67.61 7.82 7.43
C ALA A 86 -66.34 8.58 7.78
N ALA A 87 -66.43 9.63 8.65
CA ALA A 87 -65.26 10.38 9.13
C ALA A 87 -64.28 9.48 9.92
N PHE A 88 -64.79 8.59 10.77
CA PHE A 88 -63.97 7.66 11.56
C PHE A 88 -63.27 6.64 10.67
N LEU A 89 -63.97 6.09 9.68
CA LEU A 89 -63.38 5.18 8.68
C LEU A 89 -62.23 5.87 7.89
N GLN A 90 -62.43 7.13 7.51
CA GLN A 90 -61.38 7.93 6.81
C GLN A 90 -60.18 8.20 7.72
N LEU A 91 -60.41 8.60 8.97
CA LEU A 91 -59.34 8.79 9.96
C LEU A 91 -58.58 7.52 10.25
N SER A 92 -59.25 6.40 10.42
CA SER A 92 -58.66 5.09 10.64
C SER A 92 -57.72 4.72 9.47
N ARG A 93 -58.13 4.95 8.23
CA ARG A 93 -57.33 4.70 7.05
C ARG A 93 -56.11 5.62 6.97
N SER A 94 -56.27 6.89 7.32
CA SER A 94 -55.17 7.87 7.39
C SER A 94 -54.13 7.51 8.44
N PHE A 95 -54.49 6.76 9.49
CA PHE A 95 -53.54 6.34 10.54
C PHE A 95 -52.67 5.17 10.13
N THR A 96 -53.14 4.30 9.24
CA THR A 96 -52.37 3.12 8.78
C THR A 96 -51.18 3.49 7.89
N MET A 97 -51.31 4.55 7.06
CA MET A 97 -50.24 4.98 6.16
C MET A 97 -48.94 5.39 6.89
N PRO A 98 -48.96 6.26 7.91
CA PRO A 98 -47.76 6.67 8.63
C PRO A 98 -47.02 5.48 9.28
N ILE A 99 -47.77 4.49 9.79
CA ILE A 99 -47.17 3.29 10.42
C ILE A 99 -46.35 2.51 9.40
N SER A 100 -46.90 2.32 8.18
CA SER A 100 -46.16 1.65 7.09
C SER A 100 -44.91 2.43 6.67
N GLN A 101 -44.98 3.77 6.62
CA GLN A 101 -43.83 4.61 6.30
C GLN A 101 -42.75 4.53 7.36
N ILE A 102 -43.10 4.55 8.65
CA ILE A 102 -42.13 4.39 9.74
C ILE A 102 -41.41 3.04 9.64
N SER A 103 -42.14 1.94 9.34
CA SER A 103 -41.54 0.62 9.18
C SER A 103 -40.56 0.56 8.02
N GLN A 104 -40.84 1.23 6.89
CA GLN A 104 -39.92 1.34 5.76
C GLN A 104 -38.67 2.15 6.11
N GLN A 105 -38.87 3.27 6.81
CA GLN A 105 -37.76 4.13 7.26
C GLN A 105 -36.87 3.39 8.25
N ALA A 106 -37.42 2.59 9.15
CA ALA A 106 -36.60 1.77 10.07
C ALA A 106 -35.67 0.80 9.32
N SER A 107 -36.16 0.14 8.26
CA SER A 107 -35.32 -0.74 7.43
C SER A 107 -34.21 0.02 6.71
N ALA A 108 -34.52 1.23 6.19
CA ALA A 108 -33.52 2.10 5.55
C ALA A 108 -32.44 2.55 6.52
N ILE A 109 -32.83 2.89 7.76
CA ILE A 109 -31.91 3.28 8.84
C ILE A 109 -30.95 2.11 9.18
N VAL A 110 -31.46 0.88 9.30
CA VAL A 110 -30.63 -0.30 9.60
C VAL A 110 -29.58 -0.52 8.51
N MET A 111 -29.97 -0.41 7.22
CA MET A 111 -29.02 -0.54 6.11
C MET A 111 -28.00 0.61 6.10
N ALA A 112 -28.45 1.83 6.38
CA ALA A 112 -27.56 2.99 6.46
C ALA A 112 -26.54 2.85 7.61
N LEU A 113 -26.97 2.36 8.78
CA LEU A 113 -26.08 2.10 9.91
C LEU A 113 -25.06 1.01 9.60
N ALA A 114 -25.46 -0.07 8.91
CA ALA A 114 -24.53 -1.12 8.49
C ALA A 114 -23.49 -0.61 7.48
N GLY A 115 -23.88 0.28 6.57
CA GLY A 115 -22.96 0.95 5.64
C GLY A 115 -22.04 1.95 6.35
N ALA A 116 -22.59 2.76 7.25
CA ALA A 116 -21.83 3.71 8.05
C ALA A 116 -20.80 3.02 8.95
N GLY A 117 -21.14 1.88 9.56
CA GLY A 117 -20.22 1.10 10.37
C GLY A 117 -18.93 0.76 9.65
N ARG A 118 -18.99 0.32 8.39
CA ARG A 118 -17.80 0.02 7.59
C ARG A 118 -16.97 1.26 7.24
N ILE A 119 -17.62 2.41 7.06
CA ILE A 119 -16.94 3.68 6.79
C ILE A 119 -16.23 4.15 8.06
N PHE A 120 -16.92 4.11 9.20
CA PHE A 120 -16.32 4.50 10.48
C PHE A 120 -15.19 3.55 10.91
N GLU A 121 -15.33 2.24 10.69
CA GLU A 121 -14.26 1.28 10.94
C GLU A 121 -12.96 1.68 10.22
N LEU A 122 -13.06 2.13 8.95
CA LEU A 122 -11.91 2.64 8.20
C LEU A 122 -11.43 4.01 8.70
N LEU A 123 -12.36 4.91 9.10
CA LEU A 123 -12.00 6.25 9.59
C LEU A 123 -11.40 6.23 10.99
N ASP A 124 -11.76 5.23 11.79
CA ASP A 124 -11.28 5.04 13.16
C ASP A 124 -9.96 4.24 13.22
N GLU A 125 -9.45 3.77 12.04
CA GLU A 125 -8.10 3.18 11.98
C GLU A 125 -7.07 4.19 12.48
N GLU A 126 -6.19 3.73 13.37
CA GLU A 126 -5.17 4.58 13.96
C GLU A 126 -4.18 5.06 12.90
N PRO A 127 -3.97 6.38 12.75
CA PRO A 127 -3.02 6.90 11.80
C PRO A 127 -1.59 6.55 12.25
N GLU A 128 -0.67 6.52 11.27
CA GLU A 128 0.74 6.31 11.58
C GLU A 128 1.23 7.37 12.57
N THR A 129 1.72 6.93 13.74
CA THR A 129 2.29 7.82 14.76
C THR A 129 3.71 8.26 14.38
N ASP A 130 4.06 9.51 14.65
CA ASP A 130 5.41 10.03 14.46
C ASP A 130 5.82 10.93 15.63
N GLU A 131 6.60 10.39 16.54
CA GLU A 131 7.17 11.10 17.68
C GLU A 131 8.57 11.68 17.39
N GLY A 132 9.01 11.62 16.13
CA GLY A 132 10.29 12.16 15.71
C GLY A 132 10.35 13.68 15.86
N TYR A 133 11.49 14.19 16.28
CA TYR A 133 11.74 15.63 16.44
C TYR A 133 12.99 16.12 15.71
N VAL A 134 13.82 15.22 15.23
CA VAL A 134 14.97 15.54 14.35
C VAL A 134 14.44 15.72 12.94
N THR A 135 14.82 16.83 12.30
CA THR A 135 14.36 17.20 10.96
C THR A 135 15.51 17.26 9.96
N LEU A 136 15.20 17.06 8.68
CA LEU A 136 16.16 17.20 7.58
C LEU A 136 16.07 18.61 6.99
N VAL A 137 17.21 19.31 6.96
CA VAL A 137 17.33 20.68 6.45
C VAL A 137 18.39 20.78 5.37
N ASN A 138 18.26 21.80 4.48
CA ASN A 138 19.37 22.20 3.63
C ASN A 138 20.41 22.91 4.49
N ALA A 139 21.68 22.68 4.19
CA ALA A 139 22.77 23.27 4.94
C ALA A 139 23.87 23.77 4.02
N GLU A 140 24.62 24.80 4.48
CA GLU A 140 25.91 25.20 3.94
C GLU A 140 26.99 24.79 4.91
N GLU A 141 28.12 24.35 4.38
CA GLU A 141 29.29 24.00 5.17
C GLU A 141 30.40 25.04 4.92
N GLN A 142 30.77 25.81 5.95
CA GLN A 142 31.88 26.75 5.94
C GLN A 142 32.83 26.41 7.07
N ASP A 143 34.09 26.19 6.76
CA ASP A 143 35.15 25.85 7.75
C ASP A 143 34.77 24.64 8.67
N GLY A 144 34.03 23.67 8.15
CA GLY A 144 33.56 22.48 8.89
C GLY A 144 32.37 22.76 9.81
N VAL A 145 31.76 23.94 9.76
CA VAL A 145 30.54 24.29 10.48
C VAL A 145 29.34 24.22 9.53
N LEU A 146 28.32 23.46 9.89
CA LEU A 146 27.06 23.36 9.15
C LEU A 146 26.08 24.42 9.65
N THR A 147 25.54 25.21 8.72
CA THR A 147 24.50 26.19 8.97
C THR A 147 23.29 25.92 8.10
N GLU A 148 22.09 26.00 8.70
CA GLU A 148 20.80 25.80 7.99
C GLU A 148 20.59 26.95 6.97
N THR A 149 20.06 26.58 5.79
CA THR A 149 19.69 27.54 4.74
C THR A 149 18.30 27.25 4.19
N ASP A 150 17.64 28.28 3.65
CA ASP A 150 16.30 28.16 3.05
C ASP A 150 16.36 27.70 1.57
N HIS A 151 17.54 27.69 0.96
CA HIS A 151 17.72 27.30 -0.44
C HIS A 151 18.44 25.96 -0.55
N ARG A 152 18.26 25.30 -1.70
CA ARG A 152 18.89 24.00 -1.96
C ARG A 152 20.37 24.17 -2.31
N THR A 153 21.23 23.60 -1.49
CA THR A 153 22.69 23.64 -1.65
C THR A 153 23.28 22.32 -2.17
N GLY A 154 22.48 21.24 -2.15
CA GLY A 154 22.98 19.87 -2.39
C GLY A 154 23.64 19.24 -1.15
N VAL A 155 23.77 19.99 -0.06
CA VAL A 155 24.20 19.48 1.25
C VAL A 155 23.01 19.45 2.18
N TRP A 156 22.77 18.29 2.81
CA TRP A 156 21.70 18.09 3.78
C TRP A 156 22.29 17.81 5.15
N ALA A 157 21.58 18.27 6.19
CA ALA A 157 21.95 18.03 7.57
C ALA A 157 20.74 17.66 8.43
N TRP A 158 20.97 16.81 9.41
CA TRP A 158 20.04 16.52 10.47
C TRP A 158 20.09 17.63 11.52
N LYS A 159 18.98 18.33 11.70
CA LYS A 159 18.79 19.33 12.76
C LYS A 159 18.24 18.63 13.98
N HIS A 160 19.08 18.47 15.00
CA HIS A 160 18.77 17.76 16.24
C HIS A 160 18.66 18.75 17.40
N PRO A 161 17.43 19.14 17.81
CA PRO A 161 17.21 19.94 18.99
C PRO A 161 17.40 19.09 20.26
N HIS A 162 18.03 19.68 21.28
CA HIS A 162 18.26 19.07 22.58
C HIS A 162 17.39 19.70 23.66
N GLY A 163 17.16 18.97 24.78
CA GLY A 163 16.31 19.44 25.87
C GLY A 163 16.82 20.67 26.62
N ASP A 164 18.08 21.02 26.45
CA ASP A 164 18.73 22.25 26.99
C ASP A 164 18.57 23.47 26.08
N GLY A 165 17.85 23.35 24.95
CA GLY A 165 17.63 24.40 23.97
C GLY A 165 18.76 24.52 22.94
N THR A 166 19.81 23.72 23.00
CA THR A 166 20.85 23.68 21.97
C THR A 166 20.38 22.89 20.74
N VAL A 167 20.97 23.18 19.59
CA VAL A 167 20.71 22.47 18.32
C VAL A 167 22.05 22.02 17.74
N THR A 168 22.13 20.74 17.40
CA THR A 168 23.26 20.20 16.64
C THR A 168 22.88 19.91 15.20
N TYR A 169 23.80 20.21 14.28
CA TYR A 169 23.65 19.84 12.87
C TYR A 169 24.63 18.72 12.56
N THR A 170 24.12 17.59 12.10
CA THR A 170 24.91 16.45 11.65
C THR A 170 24.78 16.31 10.15
N ARG A 171 25.91 16.32 9.42
CA ARG A 171 25.88 16.12 7.97
C ARG A 171 25.23 14.80 7.65
N MET A 172 24.30 14.83 6.72
CA MET A 172 23.66 13.62 6.22
C MET A 172 24.62 12.93 5.25
N ALA A 173 25.12 11.77 5.65
CA ALA A 173 26.12 11.00 4.92
C ALA A 173 25.59 9.63 4.45
N GLY A 174 24.58 9.09 5.10
CA GLY A 174 24.00 7.79 4.78
C GLY A 174 24.66 6.62 5.52
N ASP A 175 25.19 6.85 6.73
CA ASP A 175 25.63 5.77 7.64
C ASP A 175 24.41 5.11 8.27
N VAL A 176 24.19 3.82 8.02
CA VAL A 176 23.07 3.08 8.60
C VAL A 176 23.59 1.90 9.39
N GLN A 177 23.17 1.79 10.65
CA GLN A 177 23.63 0.77 11.60
C GLN A 177 22.44 0.16 12.33
N PHE A 178 22.43 -1.18 12.42
CA PHE A 178 21.49 -1.97 13.25
C PHE A 178 22.26 -2.56 14.42
N PHE A 179 21.64 -2.58 15.57
CA PHE A 179 22.19 -3.12 16.82
C PHE A 179 21.16 -4.06 17.45
N ASP A 180 21.46 -5.34 17.40
CA ASP A 180 20.74 -6.44 18.07
C ASP A 180 19.22 -6.34 17.84
N VAL A 181 18.81 -6.24 16.58
CA VAL A 181 17.41 -6.00 16.19
C VAL A 181 16.66 -7.32 16.10
N ASP A 182 15.65 -7.47 16.97
CA ASP A 182 14.59 -8.46 16.85
C ASP A 182 13.31 -7.80 16.34
N PHE A 183 12.67 -8.42 15.33
CA PHE A 183 11.46 -7.85 14.74
C PHE A 183 10.50 -8.92 14.21
N GLY A 184 9.21 -8.72 14.45
CA GLY A 184 8.11 -9.48 13.85
C GLY A 184 6.95 -8.55 13.50
N TYR A 185 6.22 -8.84 12.44
CA TYR A 185 5.02 -8.08 12.04
C TYR A 185 3.86 -8.30 13.01
N VAL A 186 3.85 -9.42 13.72
CA VAL A 186 2.94 -9.74 14.83
C VAL A 186 3.77 -10.30 15.98
N PRO A 187 3.37 -10.07 17.24
CA PRO A 187 4.17 -10.44 18.42
C PRO A 187 4.52 -11.93 18.48
N GLU A 188 3.66 -12.79 17.93
CA GLU A 188 3.82 -14.25 18.00
C GLU A 188 4.80 -14.81 16.97
N LYS A 189 5.21 -13.98 15.99
CA LYS A 189 6.06 -14.44 14.87
C LYS A 189 7.21 -13.48 14.62
N ILE A 190 8.34 -13.73 15.26
CA ILE A 190 9.58 -13.00 15.00
C ILE A 190 10.13 -13.42 13.62
N VAL A 191 10.53 -12.44 12.83
CA VAL A 191 11.04 -12.59 11.46
C VAL A 191 12.54 -12.29 11.39
N LEU A 192 13.02 -11.33 12.18
CA LEU A 192 14.44 -11.01 12.31
C LEU A 192 14.90 -11.34 13.74
N HIS A 193 16.06 -11.95 13.86
CA HIS A 193 16.61 -12.40 15.12
C HIS A 193 18.04 -11.87 15.28
N ASP A 194 18.27 -11.00 16.27
CA ASP A 194 19.58 -10.50 16.67
C ASP A 194 20.36 -9.94 15.47
N VAL A 195 19.69 -9.11 14.65
CA VAL A 195 20.28 -8.57 13.44
C VAL A 195 21.12 -7.36 13.76
N SER A 196 22.44 -7.50 13.59
CA SER A 196 23.41 -6.42 13.66
C SER A 196 24.10 -6.25 12.32
N LEU A 197 24.00 -5.04 11.74
CA LEU A 197 24.60 -4.70 10.46
C LEU A 197 25.08 -3.24 10.45
N TYR A 198 25.97 -2.93 9.55
CA TYR A 198 26.37 -1.56 9.26
C TYR A 198 26.61 -1.38 7.76
N ALA A 199 26.27 -0.20 7.24
CA ALA A 199 26.61 0.26 5.90
C ALA A 199 27.22 1.65 6.04
N LYS A 200 28.47 1.82 5.58
CA LYS A 200 29.16 3.09 5.60
C LYS A 200 28.71 3.99 4.44
N PRO A 201 28.86 5.29 4.57
CA PRO A 201 28.57 6.22 3.48
C PRO A 201 29.24 5.79 2.17
N GLY A 202 28.42 5.69 1.12
CA GLY A 202 28.87 5.29 -0.21
C GLY A 202 29.07 3.79 -0.44
N GLU A 203 28.86 2.94 0.56
CA GLU A 203 28.95 1.47 0.39
C GLU A 203 27.67 0.92 -0.30
N LYS A 204 27.89 -0.05 -1.19
CA LYS A 204 26.83 -0.88 -1.78
C LYS A 204 26.74 -2.20 -1.02
N VAL A 205 25.62 -2.39 -0.31
CA VAL A 205 25.33 -3.57 0.51
C VAL A 205 24.29 -4.44 -0.20
N ALA A 206 24.63 -5.68 -0.51
CA ALA A 206 23.71 -6.64 -1.10
C ALA A 206 23.18 -7.62 -0.06
N PHE A 207 21.85 -7.76 0.01
CA PHE A 207 21.18 -8.80 0.79
C PHE A 207 20.90 -10.01 -0.09
N VAL A 208 21.39 -11.17 0.33
CA VAL A 208 21.27 -12.46 -0.38
C VAL A 208 20.64 -13.48 0.57
N GLY A 209 19.79 -14.35 0.06
CA GLY A 209 19.14 -15.40 0.86
C GLY A 209 17.82 -15.87 0.23
N ALA A 210 17.27 -16.95 0.75
CA ALA A 210 16.01 -17.51 0.28
C ALA A 210 14.84 -16.51 0.44
N THR A 211 13.74 -16.76 -0.29
CA THR A 211 12.48 -16.03 -0.07
C THR A 211 12.01 -16.25 1.37
N GLY A 212 11.60 -15.18 2.05
CA GLY A 212 11.24 -15.24 3.47
C GLY A 212 12.39 -15.15 4.46
N ALA A 213 13.66 -15.04 4.03
CA ALA A 213 14.80 -14.90 4.94
C ALA A 213 14.88 -13.57 5.70
N GLY A 214 14.00 -12.59 5.43
CA GLY A 214 13.96 -11.31 6.13
C GLY A 214 14.54 -10.12 5.36
N LYS A 215 14.97 -10.27 4.11
CA LYS A 215 15.59 -9.19 3.29
C LYS A 215 14.70 -7.95 3.18
N THR A 216 13.46 -8.12 2.73
CA THR A 216 12.48 -7.03 2.61
C THR A 216 12.10 -6.43 3.97
N THR A 217 12.15 -7.23 5.04
CA THR A 217 11.89 -6.74 6.41
C THR A 217 12.96 -5.74 6.83
N ILE A 218 14.25 -6.00 6.55
CA ILE A 218 15.34 -5.04 6.82
C ILE A 218 15.10 -3.72 6.09
N THR A 219 14.74 -3.75 4.80
CA THR A 219 14.48 -2.53 4.03
C THR A 219 13.24 -1.77 4.53
N ASN A 220 12.20 -2.48 4.98
CA ASN A 220 11.03 -1.89 5.60
C ASN A 220 11.37 -1.16 6.91
N LEU A 221 12.29 -1.70 7.70
CA LEU A 221 12.76 -1.07 8.93
C LEU A 221 13.65 0.16 8.66
N ILE A 222 14.48 0.14 7.61
CA ILE A 222 15.25 1.33 7.19
C ILE A 222 14.29 2.47 6.80
N ASN A 223 13.19 2.16 6.11
CA ASN A 223 12.14 3.14 5.76
C ASN A 223 11.24 3.53 6.94
N ARG A 224 11.42 2.88 8.08
CA ARG A 224 10.58 3.06 9.26
C ARG A 224 9.08 2.93 8.93
N PHE A 225 8.71 1.91 8.11
CA PHE A 225 7.31 1.54 7.92
C PHE A 225 6.75 0.84 9.17
N TYR A 226 7.65 0.31 9.99
CA TYR A 226 7.35 -0.30 11.28
C TYR A 226 8.34 0.24 12.30
N ASP A 227 7.88 0.53 13.51
CA ASP A 227 8.71 0.91 14.63
C ASP A 227 9.23 -0.34 15.36
N LEU A 228 10.44 -0.27 15.91
CA LEU A 228 11.08 -1.38 16.60
C LEU A 228 10.58 -1.48 18.04
N ALA A 229 10.29 -2.71 18.48
CA ALA A 229 10.04 -3.03 19.88
C ALA A 229 11.35 -3.31 20.63
N ASP A 230 12.35 -3.91 19.96
CA ASP A 230 13.65 -4.26 20.54
C ASP A 230 14.79 -3.99 19.57
N GLY A 231 16.00 -3.71 20.12
CA GLY A 231 17.15 -3.29 19.34
C GLY A 231 17.15 -1.80 19.00
N LYS A 232 18.09 -1.39 18.13
CA LYS A 232 18.25 0.01 17.69
C LYS A 232 18.71 0.09 16.26
N ILE A 233 18.13 1.04 15.51
CA ILE A 233 18.65 1.45 14.20
C ILE A 233 19.15 2.89 14.34
N ARG A 234 20.37 3.15 13.87
CA ARG A 234 20.92 4.51 13.77
C ARG A 234 21.15 4.90 12.33
N TYR A 235 20.83 6.15 12.04
CA TYR A 235 21.10 6.78 10.78
C TYR A 235 21.96 8.03 11.03
N ASP A 236 23.16 8.06 10.47
CA ASP A 236 24.20 9.08 10.76
C ASP A 236 24.45 9.27 12.29
N GLY A 237 24.45 8.16 13.03
CA GLY A 237 24.62 8.14 14.48
C GLY A 237 23.34 8.47 15.30
N ILE A 238 22.28 8.97 14.66
CA ILE A 238 21.02 9.35 15.29
C ILE A 238 20.08 8.13 15.32
N ASN A 239 19.43 7.85 16.48
CA ASN A 239 18.40 6.83 16.54
C ASN A 239 17.25 7.18 15.60
N ILE A 240 16.91 6.27 14.70
CA ILE A 240 15.90 6.47 13.65
C ILE A 240 14.52 6.87 14.23
N ASN A 241 14.18 6.44 15.44
CA ASN A 241 12.93 6.79 16.11
C ASN A 241 12.87 8.28 16.51
N LYS A 242 14.02 8.97 16.60
CA LYS A 242 14.07 10.42 16.86
C LYS A 242 13.90 11.26 15.60
N ILE A 243 14.09 10.69 14.42
CA ILE A 243 13.97 11.39 13.15
C ILE A 243 12.50 11.38 12.72
N LYS A 244 11.96 12.51 12.29
CA LYS A 244 10.61 12.56 11.71
C LYS A 244 10.50 11.62 10.52
N LYS A 245 9.45 10.80 10.48
CA LYS A 245 9.25 9.78 9.41
C LYS A 245 9.26 10.41 8.02
N ALA A 246 8.62 11.56 7.85
CA ALA A 246 8.60 12.28 6.57
C ALA A 246 10.02 12.71 6.13
N ASP A 247 10.84 13.23 7.04
CA ASP A 247 12.20 13.67 6.78
C ASP A 247 13.16 12.49 6.55
N LEU A 248 12.98 11.40 7.31
CA LEU A 248 13.71 10.15 7.08
C LEU A 248 13.44 9.64 5.65
N ARG A 249 12.16 9.49 5.28
CA ARG A 249 11.76 8.98 3.96
C ARG A 249 12.18 9.89 2.83
N ARG A 250 12.22 11.23 3.04
CA ARG A 250 12.75 12.18 2.07
C ARG A 250 14.25 11.97 1.81
N SER A 251 14.98 11.45 2.81
CA SER A 251 16.40 11.14 2.69
C SER A 251 16.69 9.82 1.97
N LEU A 252 15.67 8.99 1.76
CA LEU A 252 15.76 7.67 1.16
C LEU A 252 15.13 7.65 -0.23
N GLY A 253 15.75 6.99 -1.17
CA GLY A 253 15.16 6.65 -2.45
C GLY A 253 14.86 5.18 -2.51
N ILE A 254 13.70 4.82 -3.06
CA ILE A 254 13.30 3.43 -3.20
C ILE A 254 12.95 3.11 -4.65
N VAL A 255 13.46 2.00 -5.15
CA VAL A 255 13.06 1.40 -6.42
C VAL A 255 12.59 -0.01 -6.12
N LEU A 256 11.28 -0.23 -6.24
CA LEU A 256 10.63 -1.51 -5.94
C LEU A 256 10.60 -2.41 -7.18
N GLN A 257 10.46 -3.71 -6.93
CA GLN A 257 10.23 -4.73 -7.95
C GLN A 257 8.93 -4.46 -8.72
N ASP A 258 7.83 -4.27 -7.99
CA ASP A 258 6.53 -3.94 -8.56
C ASP A 258 6.40 -2.43 -8.69
N VAL A 259 6.48 -1.96 -9.92
CA VAL A 259 6.43 -0.53 -10.21
C VAL A 259 4.98 -0.07 -10.30
N ASN A 260 4.57 0.76 -9.37
CA ASN A 260 3.28 1.46 -9.41
C ASN A 260 3.46 2.83 -10.07
N LEU A 261 2.75 3.05 -11.16
CA LEU A 261 2.61 4.35 -11.81
C LEU A 261 1.22 4.92 -11.50
N PHE A 262 1.13 6.23 -11.51
CA PHE A 262 -0.12 6.95 -11.25
C PHE A 262 -0.74 7.43 -12.56
N THR A 263 -2.06 7.53 -12.59
CA THR A 263 -2.77 8.21 -13.69
C THR A 263 -2.30 9.67 -13.77
N GLY A 264 -1.81 10.06 -14.93
CA GLY A 264 -1.21 11.38 -15.18
C GLY A 264 -0.16 11.29 -16.27
N THR A 265 0.56 12.38 -16.53
CA THR A 265 1.60 12.39 -17.56
C THR A 265 2.85 11.61 -17.13
N VAL A 266 3.69 11.24 -18.10
CA VAL A 266 5.03 10.69 -17.82
C VAL A 266 5.83 11.67 -16.97
N MET A 267 5.74 12.98 -17.27
CA MET A 267 6.38 14.04 -16.51
C MET A 267 5.94 14.04 -15.05
N ASP A 268 4.63 13.96 -14.77
CA ASP A 268 4.09 13.92 -13.41
C ASP A 268 4.57 12.69 -12.65
N ASN A 269 4.64 11.54 -13.31
CA ASN A 269 5.14 10.32 -12.72
C ASN A 269 6.62 10.40 -12.33
N ILE A 270 7.46 11.11 -13.09
CA ILE A 270 8.86 11.37 -12.72
C ILE A 270 8.93 12.39 -11.59
N ARG A 271 8.18 13.52 -11.72
CA ARG A 271 8.12 14.60 -10.72
C ARG A 271 7.58 14.14 -9.37
N TYR A 272 6.87 13.01 -9.32
CA TYR A 272 6.41 12.44 -8.06
C TYR A 272 7.53 12.15 -7.06
N GLY A 273 8.76 11.93 -7.53
CA GLY A 273 9.94 11.79 -6.66
C GLY A 273 10.32 13.08 -5.94
N ARG A 274 10.03 14.25 -6.56
CA ARG A 274 10.22 15.60 -5.99
C ARG A 274 9.25 16.56 -6.66
N LEU A 275 8.20 16.96 -5.95
CA LEU A 275 7.08 17.71 -6.51
C LEU A 275 7.44 19.13 -7.00
N ASP A 276 8.48 19.75 -6.43
CA ASP A 276 9.01 21.06 -6.80
C ASP A 276 10.07 21.01 -7.93
N ALA A 277 10.33 19.83 -8.50
CA ALA A 277 11.30 19.70 -9.59
C ALA A 277 10.82 20.39 -10.87
N THR A 278 11.73 21.10 -11.53
CA THR A 278 11.45 21.69 -12.83
C THR A 278 11.39 20.63 -13.93
N ASP A 279 10.84 20.99 -15.10
CA ASP A 279 10.79 20.08 -16.25
C ASP A 279 12.21 19.66 -16.68
N GLU A 280 13.18 20.60 -16.66
CA GLU A 280 14.57 20.34 -17.01
C GLU A 280 15.22 19.34 -16.05
N GLU A 281 14.95 19.45 -14.75
CA GLU A 281 15.45 18.52 -13.74
C GLU A 281 14.86 17.13 -13.94
N CYS A 282 13.56 17.04 -14.22
CA CYS A 282 12.88 15.76 -14.54
C CYS A 282 13.46 15.12 -15.81
N ILE A 283 13.71 15.92 -16.86
CA ILE A 283 14.34 15.44 -18.10
C ILE A 283 15.78 14.97 -17.83
N ALA A 284 16.55 15.72 -17.03
CA ALA A 284 17.90 15.32 -16.64
C ALA A 284 17.90 14.00 -15.85
N ALA A 285 16.95 13.82 -14.94
CA ALA A 285 16.77 12.59 -14.19
C ALA A 285 16.40 11.41 -15.12
N ALA A 286 15.50 11.62 -16.08
CA ALA A 286 15.14 10.63 -17.08
C ALA A 286 16.32 10.24 -17.99
N LYS A 287 17.20 11.16 -18.33
CA LYS A 287 18.44 10.88 -19.07
C LYS A 287 19.39 10.02 -18.24
N ARG A 288 19.59 10.35 -16.96
CA ARG A 288 20.43 9.54 -16.04
C ARG A 288 19.89 8.12 -15.87
N ALA A 289 18.56 7.98 -15.82
CA ALA A 289 17.88 6.69 -15.72
C ALA A 289 17.81 5.91 -17.04
N ASN A 290 18.37 6.43 -18.16
CA ASN A 290 18.19 5.88 -19.50
C ASN A 290 16.72 5.79 -19.99
N ALA A 291 15.82 6.56 -19.38
CA ALA A 291 14.41 6.60 -19.74
C ALA A 291 14.12 7.54 -20.92
N HIS A 292 14.91 8.59 -21.13
CA HIS A 292 14.65 9.66 -22.09
C HIS A 292 14.36 9.16 -23.50
N HIS A 293 15.14 8.18 -23.97
CA HIS A 293 15.01 7.69 -25.34
C HIS A 293 13.64 7.07 -25.61
N PHE A 294 13.16 6.17 -24.75
CA PHE A 294 11.86 5.57 -24.96
C PHE A 294 10.72 6.59 -24.76
N ILE A 295 10.86 7.54 -23.82
CA ILE A 295 9.85 8.57 -23.59
C ILE A 295 9.64 9.40 -24.86
N MET A 296 10.72 9.77 -25.56
CA MET A 296 10.63 10.52 -26.83
C MET A 296 10.01 9.73 -27.99
N LEU A 297 9.85 8.41 -27.86
CA LEU A 297 9.17 7.56 -28.81
C LEU A 297 7.66 7.43 -28.53
N LEU A 298 7.20 7.92 -27.37
CA LEU A 298 5.77 7.97 -27.05
C LEU A 298 5.09 9.10 -27.85
N PRO A 299 3.77 8.99 -28.14
CA PRO A 299 3.07 9.95 -28.99
C PRO A 299 3.26 11.41 -28.61
N ASP A 300 3.16 11.73 -27.30
CA ASP A 300 3.30 13.09 -26.77
C ASP A 300 4.54 13.23 -25.86
N GLY A 301 5.53 12.32 -25.99
CA GLY A 301 6.75 12.33 -25.21
C GLY A 301 6.49 12.36 -23.70
N TYR A 302 7.04 13.35 -23.00
CA TYR A 302 6.85 13.54 -21.56
C TYR A 302 5.41 13.89 -21.18
N GLN A 303 4.59 14.41 -22.10
CA GLN A 303 3.19 14.77 -21.87
C GLN A 303 2.24 13.61 -22.16
N THR A 304 2.75 12.45 -22.58
CA THR A 304 1.94 11.24 -22.75
C THR A 304 1.24 10.89 -21.44
N VAL A 305 -0.10 10.79 -21.49
CA VAL A 305 -0.91 10.44 -20.33
C VAL A 305 -0.92 8.93 -20.14
N LEU A 306 -0.55 8.48 -18.96
CA LEU A 306 -0.60 7.10 -18.54
C LEU A 306 -1.92 6.85 -17.79
N SER A 307 -2.56 5.73 -18.05
CA SER A 307 -3.75 5.28 -17.32
C SER A 307 -3.41 4.18 -16.33
N GLY A 308 -3.89 4.29 -15.10
CA GLY A 308 -3.68 3.29 -14.04
C GLY A 308 -2.20 2.99 -13.81
N ASP A 309 -1.87 1.72 -13.73
CA ASP A 309 -0.52 1.17 -13.49
C ASP A 309 0.46 1.30 -14.69
N GLY A 310 0.16 2.18 -15.67
CA GLY A 310 0.96 2.34 -16.89
C GLY A 310 0.67 1.24 -17.92
N SER A 311 -0.61 0.84 -18.06
CA SER A 311 -1.06 -0.04 -19.12
C SER A 311 -0.64 0.53 -20.48
N GLY A 312 0.07 -0.26 -21.28
CA GLY A 312 0.68 0.17 -22.56
C GLY A 312 2.19 0.36 -22.51
N LEU A 313 2.81 0.43 -21.33
CA LEU A 313 4.25 0.37 -21.18
C LEU A 313 4.73 -1.05 -20.87
N SER A 314 5.90 -1.41 -21.42
CA SER A 314 6.56 -2.66 -21.02
C SER A 314 7.04 -2.59 -19.55
N GLN A 315 7.27 -3.73 -18.94
CA GLN A 315 7.79 -3.79 -17.55
C GLN A 315 9.11 -3.03 -17.41
N GLY A 316 10.02 -3.16 -18.39
CA GLY A 316 11.28 -2.42 -18.38
C GLY A 316 11.10 -0.91 -18.50
N GLN A 317 10.13 -0.43 -19.30
CA GLN A 317 9.81 0.99 -19.40
C GLN A 317 9.25 1.54 -18.09
N ARG A 318 8.36 0.80 -17.42
CA ARG A 318 7.87 1.16 -16.08
C ARG A 318 9.01 1.23 -15.07
N GLN A 319 9.93 0.26 -15.11
CA GLN A 319 11.12 0.24 -14.25
C GLN A 319 12.00 1.49 -14.49
N LEU A 320 12.24 1.88 -15.74
CA LEU A 320 13.02 3.07 -16.06
C LEU A 320 12.35 4.36 -15.54
N LEU A 321 11.01 4.45 -15.56
CA LEU A 321 10.30 5.57 -14.94
C LEU A 321 10.45 5.59 -13.41
N SER A 322 10.42 4.43 -12.77
CA SER A 322 10.66 4.31 -11.33
C SER A 322 12.10 4.74 -10.96
N ILE A 323 13.09 4.36 -11.77
CA ILE A 323 14.49 4.82 -11.61
C ILE A 323 14.58 6.33 -11.80
N ALA A 324 13.90 6.90 -12.81
CA ALA A 324 13.88 8.35 -13.05
C ALA A 324 13.21 9.11 -11.89
N ARG A 325 12.13 8.57 -11.31
CA ARG A 325 11.47 9.08 -10.10
C ARG A 325 12.44 9.13 -8.91
N ALA A 326 13.20 8.07 -8.69
CA ALA A 326 14.22 8.06 -7.65
C ALA A 326 15.40 9.00 -7.96
N ALA A 327 15.76 9.14 -9.24
CA ALA A 327 16.85 10.02 -9.68
C ALA A 327 16.53 11.50 -9.50
N VAL A 328 15.27 11.95 -9.66
CA VAL A 328 14.87 13.34 -9.44
C VAL A 328 14.83 13.73 -7.97
N ALA A 329 14.51 12.78 -7.08
CA ALA A 329 14.56 12.95 -5.63
C ALA A 329 16.02 13.20 -5.15
N ASP A 330 16.99 12.55 -5.80
CA ASP A 330 18.42 12.65 -5.55
C ASP A 330 18.84 12.38 -4.10
N PRO A 331 18.35 11.29 -3.48
CA PRO A 331 18.64 10.95 -2.09
C PRO A 331 20.03 10.33 -1.94
N PRO A 332 20.73 10.52 -0.79
CA PRO A 332 22.05 9.91 -0.54
C PRO A 332 22.01 8.42 -0.20
N VAL A 333 20.86 7.90 0.22
CA VAL A 333 20.66 6.48 0.47
C VAL A 333 19.62 5.91 -0.48
N MET A 334 19.91 4.77 -1.09
CA MET A 334 19.04 4.07 -2.01
C MET A 334 18.69 2.68 -1.50
N ILE A 335 17.45 2.30 -1.69
CA ILE A 335 16.95 0.94 -1.45
C ILE A 335 16.42 0.41 -2.77
N LEU A 336 16.99 -0.70 -3.22
CA LEU A 336 16.70 -1.29 -4.52
C LEU A 336 16.21 -2.73 -4.31
N ASP A 337 15.02 -3.02 -4.79
CA ASP A 337 14.50 -4.40 -4.86
C ASP A 337 14.58 -4.87 -6.31
N GLU A 338 15.56 -5.75 -6.58
CA GLU A 338 15.95 -6.15 -7.93
C GLU A 338 15.26 -7.45 -8.34
N ALA A 339 14.04 -7.38 -8.86
CA ALA A 339 13.44 -8.52 -9.53
C ALA A 339 13.07 -8.16 -10.98
N THR A 340 13.86 -8.62 -11.91
CA THR A 340 13.70 -8.34 -13.34
C THR A 340 13.48 -9.61 -14.17
N SER A 341 12.88 -10.62 -13.57
CA SER A 341 12.69 -11.95 -14.17
C SER A 341 11.84 -11.99 -15.46
N SER A 342 11.24 -10.87 -15.86
CA SER A 342 10.31 -10.79 -16.99
C SER A 342 10.65 -9.72 -18.03
N ILE A 343 11.90 -9.24 -18.05
CA ILE A 343 12.37 -8.21 -18.98
C ILE A 343 13.27 -8.85 -20.05
N ASP A 344 13.12 -8.44 -21.31
CA ASP A 344 14.02 -8.88 -22.38
C ASP A 344 15.46 -8.41 -22.16
N THR A 345 16.42 -9.18 -22.66
CA THR A 345 17.87 -8.98 -22.42
C THR A 345 18.39 -7.59 -22.85
N ARG A 346 17.80 -6.97 -23.86
CA ARG A 346 18.21 -5.62 -24.33
C ARG A 346 17.75 -4.55 -23.37
N THR A 347 16.47 -4.57 -23.03
CA THR A 347 15.87 -3.64 -22.07
C THR A 347 16.49 -3.82 -20.68
N GLU A 348 16.80 -5.04 -20.29
CA GLU A 348 17.49 -5.38 -19.06
C GLU A 348 18.83 -4.65 -18.92
N ARG A 349 19.66 -4.60 -19.97
CA ARG A 349 20.94 -3.86 -19.94
C ARG A 349 20.73 -2.36 -19.76
N ILE A 350 19.68 -1.80 -20.37
CA ILE A 350 19.35 -0.37 -20.26
C ILE A 350 18.92 -0.04 -18.83
N VAL A 351 18.06 -0.88 -18.25
CA VAL A 351 17.61 -0.76 -16.86
C VAL A 351 18.81 -0.87 -15.92
N GLN A 352 19.68 -1.86 -16.10
CA GLN A 352 20.88 -2.05 -15.28
C GLN A 352 21.81 -0.83 -15.34
N ALA A 353 22.07 -0.31 -16.52
CA ALA A 353 22.90 0.89 -16.67
C ALA A 353 22.27 2.13 -15.98
N GLY A 354 20.94 2.26 -16.01
CA GLY A 354 20.22 3.30 -15.25
C GLY A 354 20.33 3.12 -13.74
N MET A 355 20.23 1.89 -13.26
CA MET A 355 20.44 1.54 -11.85
C MET A 355 21.87 1.84 -11.40
N ASP A 356 22.87 1.43 -12.18
CA ASP A 356 24.29 1.67 -11.87
C ASP A 356 24.59 3.15 -11.78
N ALA A 357 24.06 3.96 -12.71
CA ALA A 357 24.19 5.42 -12.67
C ALA A 357 23.52 6.04 -11.44
N LEU A 358 22.41 5.46 -10.98
CA LEU A 358 21.70 5.92 -9.78
C LEU A 358 22.44 5.56 -8.49
N MET A 359 23.10 4.41 -8.46
CA MET A 359 23.84 3.91 -7.28
C MET A 359 25.15 4.66 -7.02
N HIS A 360 25.75 5.24 -8.04
CA HIS A 360 27.08 5.85 -7.94
C HIS A 360 27.16 6.97 -6.87
N GLY A 361 28.12 6.84 -5.95
CA GLY A 361 28.40 7.83 -4.90
C GLY A 361 27.39 7.85 -3.75
N ARG A 362 26.57 6.81 -3.60
CA ARG A 362 25.51 6.72 -2.58
C ARG A 362 25.66 5.46 -1.75
N THR A 363 25.11 5.50 -0.55
CA THR A 363 24.90 4.27 0.23
C THR A 363 23.73 3.51 -0.38
N VAL A 364 23.92 2.24 -0.72
CA VAL A 364 22.92 1.45 -1.45
C VAL A 364 22.64 0.15 -0.74
N PHE A 365 21.38 -0.13 -0.47
CA PHE A 365 20.89 -1.42 -0.02
C PHE A 365 20.18 -2.12 -1.19
N VAL A 366 20.68 -3.26 -1.61
CA VAL A 366 20.11 -4.02 -2.72
C VAL A 366 19.60 -5.36 -2.24
N ILE A 367 18.33 -5.65 -2.47
CA ILE A 367 17.81 -7.02 -2.43
C ILE A 367 18.18 -7.65 -3.77
N ALA A 368 19.31 -8.36 -3.80
CA ALA A 368 19.92 -8.79 -5.03
C ALA A 368 19.37 -10.17 -5.47
N HIS A 369 18.88 -10.20 -6.70
CA HIS A 369 18.45 -11.43 -7.39
C HIS A 369 19.38 -11.77 -8.57
N ARG A 370 20.35 -10.90 -8.88
CA ARG A 370 21.29 -11.08 -9.99
C ARG A 370 22.73 -11.30 -9.50
N LEU A 371 23.40 -12.25 -10.12
CA LEU A 371 24.79 -12.54 -9.80
C LEU A 371 25.71 -11.33 -10.01
N SER A 372 25.49 -10.56 -11.09
CA SER A 372 26.29 -9.36 -11.40
C SER A 372 26.18 -8.28 -10.33
N THR A 373 24.97 -8.02 -9.84
CA THR A 373 24.72 -7.03 -8.78
C THR A 373 25.38 -7.47 -7.48
N ILE A 374 25.29 -8.77 -7.14
CA ILE A 374 25.92 -9.34 -5.96
C ILE A 374 27.44 -9.21 -6.04
N GLN A 375 28.05 -9.61 -7.16
CA GLN A 375 29.52 -9.54 -7.35
C GLN A 375 30.08 -8.13 -7.21
N ASN A 376 29.37 -7.14 -7.75
CA ASN A 376 29.78 -5.72 -7.78
C ASN A 376 29.36 -4.96 -6.51
N SER A 377 29.01 -5.64 -5.43
CA SER A 377 28.68 -5.03 -4.13
C SER A 377 29.90 -5.02 -3.22
N ASP A 378 30.08 -3.91 -2.48
CA ASP A 378 31.20 -3.77 -1.54
C ASP A 378 31.06 -4.74 -0.37
N VAL A 379 29.82 -4.94 0.07
CA VAL A 379 29.48 -5.86 1.16
C VAL A 379 28.30 -6.73 0.77
N ILE A 380 28.44 -8.02 0.97
CA ILE A 380 27.37 -9.01 0.79
C ILE A 380 26.99 -9.52 2.18
N MET A 381 25.71 -9.51 2.48
CA MET A 381 25.13 -10.06 3.70
C MET A 381 24.22 -11.23 3.33
N VAL A 382 24.55 -12.40 3.83
CA VAL A 382 23.75 -13.62 3.62
C VAL A 382 22.79 -13.77 4.78
N LEU A 383 21.50 -13.77 4.46
CA LEU A 383 20.41 -13.96 5.42
C LEU A 383 19.90 -15.39 5.32
N ASP A 384 19.71 -16.00 6.47
CA ASP A 384 19.03 -17.29 6.60
C ASP A 384 18.17 -17.29 7.88
N HIS A 385 16.90 -17.66 7.76
CA HIS A 385 15.93 -17.68 8.88
C HIS A 385 16.00 -16.44 9.79
N GLY A 386 16.04 -15.24 9.18
CA GLY A 386 16.01 -13.95 9.89
C GLY A 386 17.33 -13.56 10.55
N ARG A 387 18.43 -14.26 10.31
CA ARG A 387 19.77 -13.98 10.85
C ARG A 387 20.74 -13.66 9.74
N ILE A 388 21.71 -12.79 10.00
CA ILE A 388 22.87 -12.60 9.12
C ILE A 388 23.90 -13.68 9.50
N ILE A 389 24.10 -14.63 8.59
CA ILE A 389 24.99 -15.78 8.82
C ILE A 389 26.39 -15.58 8.23
N GLU A 390 26.50 -14.76 7.18
CA GLU A 390 27.79 -14.44 6.56
C GLU A 390 27.82 -12.98 6.12
N ARG A 391 29.02 -12.36 6.18
CA ARG A 391 29.27 -10.99 5.75
C ARG A 391 30.67 -10.83 5.17
N GLY A 392 30.80 -10.27 3.98
CA GLY A 392 32.09 -10.00 3.34
C GLY A 392 31.99 -9.51 1.91
N SER A 393 33.13 -9.36 1.25
CA SER A 393 33.19 -9.15 -0.19
C SER A 393 32.93 -10.47 -0.95
N HIS A 394 32.68 -10.37 -2.25
CA HIS A 394 32.52 -11.54 -3.12
C HIS A 394 33.71 -12.50 -3.00
N GLU A 395 34.95 -11.99 -3.12
CA GLU A 395 36.15 -12.81 -3.08
C GLU A 395 36.33 -13.53 -1.73
N LYS A 396 36.06 -12.81 -0.62
CA LYS A 396 36.17 -13.38 0.72
C LYS A 396 35.17 -14.53 0.91
N LEU A 397 33.89 -14.29 0.61
CA LEU A 397 32.84 -15.30 0.81
C LEU A 397 32.97 -16.51 -0.14
N MET A 398 33.47 -16.28 -1.35
CA MET A 398 33.81 -17.39 -2.27
C MET A 398 34.95 -18.25 -1.74
N ALA A 399 35.97 -17.65 -1.11
CA ALA A 399 37.09 -18.36 -0.52
C ALA A 399 36.70 -19.17 0.73
N GLU A 400 35.76 -18.67 1.53
CA GLU A 400 35.23 -19.32 2.74
C GLU A 400 34.36 -20.55 2.42
N LYS A 401 33.87 -20.69 1.17
CA LYS A 401 33.04 -21.81 0.68
C LYS A 401 31.80 -22.08 1.58
N GLY A 402 31.23 -21.04 2.18
CA GLY A 402 30.08 -21.12 3.05
C GLY A 402 28.73 -21.12 2.29
N ARG A 403 27.68 -20.62 2.93
CA ARG A 403 26.34 -20.55 2.35
C ARG A 403 26.28 -19.68 1.09
N TYR A 404 27.03 -18.57 1.08
CA TYR A 404 27.15 -17.71 -0.10
C TYR A 404 27.69 -18.48 -1.31
N TYR A 405 28.76 -19.24 -1.14
CA TYR A 405 29.37 -20.07 -2.20
C TYR A 405 28.35 -21.04 -2.79
N LEU A 406 27.57 -21.72 -1.94
CA LEU A 406 26.52 -22.65 -2.37
C LEU A 406 25.41 -21.95 -3.15
N LEU A 407 24.94 -20.78 -2.68
CA LEU A 407 23.93 -19.98 -3.38
C LEU A 407 24.44 -19.47 -4.72
N TYR A 408 25.67 -18.99 -4.75
CA TYR A 408 26.31 -18.45 -5.95
C TYR A 408 26.57 -19.52 -7.01
N THR A 409 27.06 -20.67 -6.64
CA THR A 409 27.35 -21.77 -7.57
C THR A 409 26.14 -22.63 -7.92
N GLY A 410 24.98 -22.37 -7.31
CA GLY A 410 23.76 -23.17 -7.51
C GLY A 410 23.82 -24.57 -6.88
N MET A 411 24.83 -24.84 -6.05
CA MET A 411 24.93 -26.10 -5.32
C MET A 411 23.99 -26.07 -4.12
N GLN A 412 22.82 -26.69 -4.23
CA GLN A 412 21.97 -26.96 -3.07
C GLN A 412 22.60 -28.11 -2.30
N GLN A 413 22.96 -27.91 -1.04
CA GLN A 413 23.11 -29.04 -0.14
C GLN A 413 21.73 -29.67 0.02
N ASN A 414 21.57 -30.88 -0.54
CA ASN A 414 20.49 -31.79 -0.14
C ASN A 414 20.78 -32.17 1.32
N ALA A 415 20.04 -31.52 2.23
CA ALA A 415 20.05 -31.87 3.63
C ALA A 415 18.90 -32.84 3.91
#